data_cbe327bf6200a0666fd74a0b0d82719f
#
_entry.id   cbe327bf6200a0666fd74a0b0d82719f
#
_cell.length_a   1.000
_cell.length_b   1.000
_cell.length_c   1.000
_cell.angle_alpha   90.00
_cell.angle_beta   90.00
_cell.angle_gamma   90.00
#
_symmetry.space_group_name_H-M   'P 1'
#
loop_
_entity.id
_entity.type
_entity.pdbx_description
1 polymer ?
#
loop_
_entity_poly.entity_id
_entity_poly.type
_entity_poly.pdbx_seq_one_letter_code
_entity_poly.pdbx_strand_id
1 'polypeptide(L)'
;MAVGSLFTPLATIFLTDSIQTMLPWIFACGACVTADLAAGIRKSLKLGVRVSLSKAIRETMGKMVVYLSFILAVCMMEAAARHSLKIATWCCLFVCFLEVGSAISNVLKPYGMDLSLRGIVEIALRGAPLHIDGEEQKALWKTGKIQEM
;
A
#
# COMPACT_ATOMS: atom_id res chain seq x y z
N MET A 1 -34.10 13.13 -30.19
CA MET A 1 -33.91 13.01 -28.73
C MET A 1 -33.83 11.59 -28.18
N ALA A 2 -33.57 10.57 -28.99
CA ALA A 2 -33.57 9.15 -28.52
C ALA A 2 -32.16 8.57 -28.22
N VAL A 3 -31.09 9.27 -28.53
CA VAL A 3 -29.72 8.74 -28.34
C VAL A 3 -29.28 8.78 -26.86
N GLY A 4 -29.78 9.74 -26.10
CA GLY A 4 -29.44 9.86 -24.68
C GLY A 4 -30.05 8.79 -23.77
N SER A 5 -31.18 8.20 -24.15
CA SER A 5 -31.89 7.21 -23.31
C SER A 5 -31.28 5.81 -23.38
N LEU A 6 -30.53 5.48 -24.44
CA LEU A 6 -29.85 4.21 -24.61
C LEU A 6 -28.42 4.22 -24.04
N PHE A 7 -27.78 5.38 -24.00
CA PHE A 7 -26.40 5.51 -23.47
C PHE A 7 -26.33 5.29 -21.96
N THR A 8 -27.36 5.75 -21.22
CA THR A 8 -27.38 5.64 -19.77
C THR A 8 -27.42 4.19 -19.24
N PRO A 9 -28.33 3.32 -19.71
CA PRO A 9 -28.36 1.94 -19.23
C PRO A 9 -27.13 1.13 -19.64
N LEU A 10 -26.59 1.36 -20.84
CA LEU A 10 -25.39 0.66 -21.29
C LEU A 10 -24.16 1.05 -20.50
N ALA A 11 -23.99 2.34 -20.23
CA ALA A 11 -22.90 2.84 -19.38
C ALA A 11 -23.05 2.33 -17.93
N THR A 12 -24.26 2.25 -17.40
CA THR A 12 -24.51 1.75 -16.05
C THR A 12 -24.17 0.27 -15.93
N ILE A 13 -24.60 -0.56 -16.88
CA ILE A 13 -24.29 -2.01 -16.90
C ILE A 13 -22.78 -2.21 -16.99
N PHE A 14 -22.12 -1.49 -17.89
CA PHE A 14 -20.67 -1.57 -18.08
C PHE A 14 -19.89 -1.19 -16.82
N LEU A 15 -20.28 -0.09 -16.17
CA LEU A 15 -19.66 0.36 -14.92
C LEU A 15 -19.89 -0.63 -13.78
N THR A 16 -21.12 -1.14 -13.66
CA THR A 16 -21.49 -2.08 -12.60
C THR A 16 -20.71 -3.39 -12.71
N ASP A 17 -20.61 -3.96 -13.90
CA ASP A 17 -19.86 -5.20 -14.12
C ASP A 17 -18.36 -5.03 -13.83
N SER A 18 -17.78 -3.93 -14.32
CA SER A 18 -16.36 -3.61 -14.06
C SER A 18 -16.06 -3.40 -12.56
N ILE A 19 -16.95 -2.70 -11.85
CA ILE A 19 -16.79 -2.45 -10.41
C ILE A 19 -16.97 -3.75 -9.63
N GLN A 20 -17.98 -4.56 -9.94
CA GLN A 20 -18.21 -5.84 -9.25
C GLN A 20 -17.01 -6.78 -9.38
N THR A 21 -16.40 -6.85 -10.54
CA THR A 21 -15.21 -7.68 -10.78
C THR A 21 -13.99 -7.17 -9.97
N MET A 22 -13.86 -5.85 -9.78
CA MET A 22 -12.75 -5.25 -9.06
C MET A 22 -12.99 -5.11 -7.56
N LEU A 23 -14.22 -5.25 -7.08
CA LEU A 23 -14.57 -5.02 -5.69
C LEU A 23 -13.72 -5.82 -4.69
N PRO A 24 -13.48 -7.14 -4.88
CA PRO A 24 -12.61 -7.90 -3.96
C PRO A 24 -11.19 -7.35 -3.88
N TRP A 25 -10.65 -6.89 -5.00
CA TRP A 25 -9.31 -6.30 -5.09
C TRP A 25 -9.23 -4.93 -4.42
N ILE A 26 -10.28 -4.12 -4.55
CA ILE A 26 -10.40 -2.83 -3.86
C ILE A 26 -10.40 -3.04 -2.35
N PHE A 27 -11.15 -4.03 -1.85
CA PHE A 27 -11.13 -4.39 -0.42
C PHE A 27 -9.77 -4.90 0.03
N ALA A 28 -9.09 -5.72 -0.76
CA ALA A 28 -7.74 -6.19 -0.46
C ALA A 28 -6.74 -5.02 -0.36
N CYS A 29 -6.76 -4.08 -1.30
CA CYS A 29 -5.94 -2.87 -1.24
C CYS A 29 -6.26 -2.03 0.01
N GLY A 30 -7.54 -1.84 0.33
CA GLY A 30 -7.98 -1.13 1.52
C GLY A 30 -7.47 -1.78 2.82
N ALA A 31 -7.51 -3.10 2.90
CA ALA A 31 -6.98 -3.85 4.03
C ALA A 31 -5.46 -3.67 4.17
N CYS A 32 -4.69 -3.74 3.07
CA CYS A 32 -3.25 -3.53 3.08
C CYS A 32 -2.88 -2.11 3.54
N VAL A 33 -3.57 -1.07 3.03
CA VAL A 33 -3.36 0.32 3.44
C VAL A 33 -3.69 0.52 4.92
N THR A 34 -4.76 -0.12 5.41
CA THR A 34 -5.14 -0.07 6.84
C THR A 34 -4.09 -0.76 7.71
N ALA A 35 -3.53 -1.89 7.26
CA ALA A 35 -2.45 -2.58 7.95
C ALA A 35 -1.18 -1.73 8.03
N ASP A 36 -0.80 -1.01 6.95
CA ASP A 36 0.33 -0.08 6.97
C ASP A 36 0.10 1.07 7.96
N LEU A 37 -1.11 1.65 7.97
CA LEU A 37 -1.46 2.69 8.95
C LEU A 37 -1.32 2.18 10.39
N ALA A 38 -1.85 1.00 10.70
CA ALA A 38 -1.76 0.40 12.02
C ALA A 38 -0.31 0.11 12.43
N ALA A 39 0.50 -0.41 11.50
CA ALA A 39 1.93 -0.65 11.70
C ALA A 39 2.69 0.67 11.94
N GLY A 40 2.39 1.73 11.20
CA GLY A 40 2.97 3.06 11.35
C GLY A 40 2.65 3.69 12.72
N ILE A 41 1.40 3.59 13.17
CA ILE A 41 0.98 4.05 14.50
C ILE A 41 1.72 3.27 15.59
N ARG A 42 1.76 1.94 15.50
CA ARG A 42 2.46 1.08 16.46
C ARG A 42 3.95 1.42 16.54
N LYS A 43 4.60 1.64 15.41
CA LYS A 43 6.00 2.07 15.34
C LYS A 43 6.21 3.38 16.11
N SER A 44 5.40 4.39 15.83
CA SER A 44 5.53 5.70 16.47
C SER A 44 5.33 5.61 17.98
N LEU A 45 4.36 4.82 18.44
CA LEU A 45 4.13 4.59 19.87
C LEU A 45 5.33 3.92 20.56
N LYS A 46 5.94 2.90 19.89
CA LYS A 46 7.14 2.23 20.44
C LYS A 46 8.36 3.11 20.48
N LEU A 47 8.49 4.06 19.55
CA LEU A 47 9.60 5.02 19.51
C LEU A 47 9.36 6.26 20.39
N GLY A 48 8.25 6.32 21.13
CA GLY A 48 7.92 7.47 21.99
C GLY A 48 7.57 8.75 21.23
N VAL A 49 7.32 8.65 19.91
CA VAL A 49 6.98 9.80 19.07
C VAL A 49 5.49 10.10 19.18
N ARG A 50 5.14 11.38 19.39
CA ARG A 50 3.74 11.82 19.43
C ARG A 50 3.05 11.57 18.09
N VAL A 51 1.99 10.76 18.09
CA VAL A 51 1.19 10.46 16.91
C VAL A 51 0.04 11.45 16.80
N SER A 52 -0.03 12.17 15.69
CA SER A 52 -1.22 12.93 15.31
C SER A 52 -2.10 12.03 14.44
N LEU A 53 -3.11 11.40 15.04
CA LEU A 53 -4.04 10.49 14.35
C LEU A 53 -4.72 11.17 13.16
N SER A 54 -5.13 12.44 13.30
CA SER A 54 -5.78 13.17 12.21
C SER A 54 -4.86 13.38 11.01
N LYS A 55 -3.55 13.60 11.25
CA LYS A 55 -2.56 13.69 10.18
C LYS A 55 -2.36 12.33 9.49
N ALA A 56 -2.19 11.27 10.28
CA ALA A 56 -1.98 9.91 9.77
C ALA A 56 -3.19 9.45 8.92
N ILE A 57 -4.42 9.66 9.40
CA ILE A 57 -5.64 9.33 8.66
C ILE A 57 -5.72 10.12 7.36
N ARG A 58 -5.45 11.43 7.38
CA ARG A 58 -5.51 12.27 6.17
C ARG A 58 -4.49 11.83 5.12
N GLU A 59 -3.26 11.48 5.52
CA GLU A 59 -2.24 10.97 4.60
C GLU A 59 -2.65 9.62 4.01
N THR A 60 -3.22 8.74 4.83
CA THR A 60 -3.75 7.43 4.39
C THR A 60 -4.92 7.58 3.43
N MET A 61 -5.86 8.48 3.72
CA MET A 61 -6.98 8.77 2.81
C MET A 61 -6.48 9.34 1.47
N GLY A 62 -5.45 10.18 1.48
CA GLY A 62 -4.82 10.67 0.26
C GLY A 62 -4.25 9.54 -0.60
N LYS A 63 -3.53 8.59 -0.01
CA LYS A 63 -3.05 7.39 -0.71
C LYS A 63 -4.21 6.57 -1.29
N MET A 64 -5.27 6.33 -0.50
CA MET A 64 -6.45 5.57 -0.94
C MET A 64 -7.09 6.19 -2.18
N VAL A 65 -7.29 7.52 -2.19
CA VAL A 65 -7.88 8.23 -3.33
C VAL A 65 -7.03 8.03 -4.58
N VAL A 66 -5.70 8.19 -4.48
CA VAL A 66 -4.77 8.02 -5.61
C VAL A 66 -4.82 6.58 -6.15
N TYR A 67 -4.72 5.58 -5.26
CA TYR A 67 -4.71 4.17 -5.66
C TYR A 67 -6.02 3.76 -6.31
N LEU A 68 -7.16 4.11 -5.70
CA LEU A 68 -8.47 3.78 -6.23
C LEU A 68 -8.73 4.46 -7.57
N SER A 69 -8.35 5.73 -7.73
CA SER A 69 -8.49 6.46 -8.99
C SER A 69 -7.66 5.81 -10.10
N PHE A 70 -6.42 5.39 -9.79
CA PHE A 70 -5.55 4.73 -10.75
C PHE A 70 -6.09 3.35 -11.15
N ILE A 71 -6.47 2.52 -10.17
CA ILE A 71 -7.05 1.18 -10.43
C ILE A 71 -8.32 1.30 -11.25
N LEU A 72 -9.21 2.26 -10.91
CA LEU A 72 -10.44 2.48 -11.64
C LEU A 72 -10.16 2.91 -13.09
N ALA A 73 -9.21 3.83 -13.32
CA ALA A 73 -8.83 4.24 -14.65
C ALA A 73 -8.34 3.07 -15.50
N VAL A 74 -7.47 2.21 -14.94
CA VAL A 74 -6.97 1.01 -15.64
C VAL A 74 -8.11 0.02 -15.92
N CYS A 75 -8.99 -0.20 -14.95
CA CYS A 75 -10.17 -1.05 -15.12
C CYS A 75 -11.07 -0.56 -16.26
N MET A 76 -11.32 0.75 -16.35
CA MET A 76 -12.10 1.34 -17.42
C MET A 76 -11.41 1.22 -18.79
N MET A 77 -10.08 1.31 -18.83
CA MET A 77 -9.30 1.08 -20.07
C MET A 77 -9.40 -0.36 -20.53
N GLU A 78 -9.26 -1.35 -19.64
CA GLU A 78 -9.42 -2.77 -19.97
C GLU A 78 -10.82 -3.08 -20.49
N ALA A 79 -11.83 -2.54 -19.82
CA ALA A 79 -13.22 -2.72 -20.22
C ALA A 79 -13.47 -2.09 -21.60
N ALA A 80 -12.94 -0.91 -21.90
CA ALA A 80 -13.04 -0.26 -23.20
C ALA A 80 -12.32 -1.04 -24.31
N ALA A 81 -11.18 -1.66 -23.99
CA ALA A 81 -10.44 -2.50 -24.93
C ALA A 81 -11.12 -3.84 -25.25
N ARG A 82 -12.19 -4.21 -24.53
CA ARG A 82 -12.87 -5.52 -24.62
C ARG A 82 -11.93 -6.73 -24.50
N HIS A 83 -10.76 -6.53 -23.90
CA HIS A 83 -9.76 -7.56 -23.67
C HIS A 83 -9.42 -7.59 -22.19
N SER A 84 -9.63 -8.74 -21.57
CA SER A 84 -9.22 -8.96 -20.16
C SER A 84 -7.74 -9.29 -20.11
N LEU A 85 -6.90 -8.27 -20.13
CA LEU A 85 -5.44 -8.40 -19.93
C LEU A 85 -5.07 -8.57 -18.44
N LYS A 86 -6.07 -8.45 -17.54
CA LYS A 86 -5.90 -8.51 -16.07
C LYS A 86 -4.90 -7.48 -15.54
N ILE A 87 -4.66 -6.38 -16.26
CA ILE A 87 -3.74 -5.31 -15.87
C ILE A 87 -4.23 -4.66 -14.58
N ALA A 88 -5.53 -4.41 -14.45
CA ALA A 88 -6.11 -3.87 -13.23
C ALA A 88 -5.83 -4.76 -12.00
N THR A 89 -5.91 -6.09 -12.16
CA THR A 89 -5.55 -7.05 -11.12
C THR A 89 -4.08 -6.95 -10.74
N TRP A 90 -3.18 -6.86 -11.73
CA TRP A 90 -1.75 -6.69 -11.48
C TRP A 90 -1.44 -5.35 -10.79
N CYS A 91 -2.15 -4.28 -11.15
CA CYS A 91 -2.03 -3.00 -10.45
C CYS A 91 -2.45 -3.10 -8.98
N CYS A 92 -3.56 -3.79 -8.68
CA CYS A 92 -3.98 -4.05 -7.31
C CYS A 92 -2.95 -4.86 -6.53
N LEU A 93 -2.42 -5.93 -7.12
CA LEU A 93 -1.37 -6.75 -6.50
C LEU A 93 -0.11 -5.94 -6.22
N PHE A 94 0.28 -5.05 -7.13
CA PHE A 94 1.42 -4.18 -6.95
C PHE A 94 1.21 -3.20 -5.79
N VAL A 95 0.03 -2.56 -5.71
CA VAL A 95 -0.34 -1.70 -4.57
C VAL A 95 -0.30 -2.49 -3.26
N CYS A 96 -0.90 -3.68 -3.22
CA CYS A 96 -0.86 -4.53 -2.03
C CYS A 96 0.58 -4.87 -1.63
N PHE A 97 1.43 -5.21 -2.58
CA PHE A 97 2.85 -5.50 -2.33
C PHE A 97 3.59 -4.31 -1.72
N LEU A 98 3.38 -3.10 -2.25
CA LEU A 98 4.00 -1.88 -1.72
C LEU A 98 3.54 -1.60 -0.28
N GLU A 99 2.24 -1.67 -0.02
CA GLU A 99 1.68 -1.37 1.31
C GLU A 99 2.05 -2.45 2.34
N VAL A 100 2.05 -3.72 1.97
CA VAL A 100 2.52 -4.81 2.85
C VAL A 100 4.01 -4.66 3.15
N GLY A 101 4.83 -4.32 2.15
CA GLY A 101 6.26 -4.03 2.34
C GLY A 101 6.49 -2.87 3.30
N SER A 102 5.72 -1.79 3.16
CA SER A 102 5.73 -0.64 4.08
C SER A 102 5.33 -1.05 5.50
N ALA A 103 4.25 -1.82 5.64
CA ALA A 103 3.77 -2.31 6.93
C ALA A 103 4.83 -3.18 7.64
N ILE A 104 5.46 -4.11 6.93
CA ILE A 104 6.55 -4.95 7.45
C ILE A 104 7.71 -4.08 7.91
N SER A 105 8.16 -3.12 7.10
CA SER A 105 9.22 -2.19 7.47
C SER A 105 8.85 -1.40 8.74
N ASN A 106 7.60 -0.92 8.85
CA ASN A 106 7.13 -0.21 10.02
C ASN A 106 7.07 -1.09 11.29
N VAL A 107 6.81 -2.40 11.14
CA VAL A 107 6.83 -3.35 12.26
C VAL A 107 8.26 -3.65 12.72
N LEU A 108 9.22 -3.72 11.80
CA LEU A 108 10.59 -4.12 12.07
C LEU A 108 11.50 -2.98 12.56
N LYS A 109 11.23 -1.73 12.15
CA LYS A 109 12.01 -0.55 12.55
C LYS A 109 12.22 -0.40 14.06
N PRO A 110 11.23 -0.61 14.96
CA PRO A 110 11.44 -0.52 16.40
C PRO A 110 12.36 -1.59 16.98
N TYR A 111 12.68 -2.63 16.20
CA TYR A 111 13.61 -3.69 16.58
C TYR A 111 15.02 -3.50 15.99
N GLY A 112 15.28 -2.33 15.39
CA GLY A 112 16.57 -2.01 14.79
C GLY A 112 16.81 -2.65 13.42
N MET A 113 15.77 -3.25 12.81
CA MET A 113 15.85 -3.83 11.47
C MET A 113 15.26 -2.85 10.45
N ASP A 114 16.11 -2.20 9.69
CA ASP A 114 15.68 -1.25 8.64
C ASP A 114 15.55 -1.98 7.29
N LEU A 115 14.40 -2.62 7.09
CA LEU A 115 14.05 -3.18 5.79
C LEU A 115 13.51 -2.06 4.89
N SER A 116 14.40 -1.51 4.08
CA SER A 116 14.00 -0.64 2.96
C SER A 116 13.21 -1.48 1.95
N LEU A 117 12.22 -0.85 1.28
CA LEU A 117 11.51 -1.47 0.14
C LEU A 117 12.50 -2.03 -0.90
N ARG A 118 13.62 -1.35 -1.11
CA ARG A 118 14.72 -1.79 -1.96
C ARG A 118 15.29 -3.13 -1.50
N GLY A 119 15.51 -3.32 -0.18
CA GLY A 119 15.98 -4.57 0.40
C GLY A 119 14.97 -5.70 0.25
N ILE A 120 13.67 -5.43 0.43
CA ILE A 120 12.61 -6.43 0.24
C ILE A 120 12.55 -6.91 -1.21
N VAL A 121 12.62 -5.97 -2.17
CA VAL A 121 12.65 -6.29 -3.60
C VAL A 121 13.92 -7.07 -3.95
N GLU A 122 15.07 -6.71 -3.39
CA GLU A 122 16.34 -7.40 -3.62
C GLU A 122 16.32 -8.82 -3.07
N ILE A 123 15.77 -9.04 -1.88
CA ILE A 123 15.56 -10.37 -1.28
C ILE A 123 14.61 -11.20 -2.15
N ALA A 124 13.50 -10.62 -2.60
CA ALA A 124 12.51 -11.32 -3.42
C ALA A 124 13.08 -11.72 -4.79
N LEU A 125 13.92 -10.88 -5.39
CA LEU A 125 14.51 -11.13 -6.71
C LEU A 125 15.75 -12.02 -6.67
N ARG A 126 16.55 -11.96 -5.60
CA ARG A 126 17.83 -12.66 -5.51
C ARG A 126 17.82 -13.88 -4.61
N GLY A 127 16.77 -14.10 -3.81
CA GLY A 127 16.75 -15.15 -2.80
C GLY A 127 17.88 -15.01 -1.76
N ALA A 128 18.45 -13.82 -1.62
CA ALA A 128 19.57 -13.57 -0.74
C ALA A 128 19.13 -13.60 0.72
N PRO A 129 19.90 -14.22 1.64
CA PRO A 129 19.62 -14.16 3.07
C PRO A 129 19.70 -12.71 3.57
N LEU A 130 18.82 -12.35 4.51
CA LEU A 130 18.79 -11.06 5.17
C LEU A 130 20.17 -10.78 5.79
N HIS A 131 20.92 -9.84 5.24
CA HIS A 131 22.14 -9.37 5.87
C HIS A 131 21.74 -8.32 6.91
N ILE A 132 21.72 -8.74 8.17
CA ILE A 132 21.50 -7.85 9.31
C ILE A 132 22.87 -7.24 9.64
N ASP A 133 23.10 -6.01 9.21
CA ASP A 133 24.33 -5.28 9.57
C ASP A 133 24.31 -4.97 11.06
N GLY A 134 24.97 -5.86 11.82
CA GLY A 134 25.12 -5.73 13.27
C GLY A 134 25.96 -4.52 13.74
N GLU A 135 26.56 -3.79 12.82
CA GLU A 135 27.35 -2.56 13.10
C GLU A 135 26.46 -1.34 13.32
N GLU A 136 25.36 -1.21 12.54
CA GLU A 136 24.40 -0.11 12.72
C GLU A 136 23.63 -0.23 14.04
N GLN A 137 23.35 -1.47 14.46
CA GLN A 137 22.70 -1.76 15.73
C GLN A 137 23.56 -1.31 16.94
N LYS A 138 24.88 -1.45 16.84
CA LYS A 138 25.82 -1.00 17.86
C LYS A 138 25.94 0.53 17.91
N ALA A 139 25.79 1.21 16.79
CA ALA A 139 25.83 2.67 16.72
C ALA A 139 24.59 3.30 17.36
N LEU A 140 23.40 2.77 17.08
CA LEU A 140 22.12 3.21 17.66
C LEU A 140 22.05 2.94 19.17
N TRP A 141 22.56 1.81 19.63
CA TRP A 141 22.66 1.48 21.05
C TRP A 141 23.61 2.41 21.81
N LYS A 142 24.72 2.84 21.19
CA LYS A 142 25.63 3.84 21.78
C LYS A 142 25.03 5.23 21.87
N THR A 143 24.22 5.63 20.90
CA THR A 143 23.57 6.95 20.86
C THR A 143 22.41 7.05 21.87
N GLY A 144 21.68 5.97 22.11
CA GLY A 144 20.60 5.93 23.10
C GLY A 144 21.08 6.00 24.56
N LYS A 145 22.31 5.56 24.84
CA LYS A 145 22.90 5.58 26.19
C LYS A 145 23.43 6.95 26.62
N ILE A 146 23.57 7.90 25.72
CA ILE A 146 24.07 9.25 26.03
C ILE A 146 22.95 10.20 26.52
N GLN A 147 21.67 9.80 26.40
CA GLN A 147 20.53 10.62 26.85
C GLN A 147 20.05 10.29 28.26
N GLU A 148 20.66 9.33 28.97
CA GLU A 148 20.34 9.02 30.39
C GLU A 148 21.46 9.40 31.36
N MET A 149 22.39 10.25 30.99
CA MET A 149 23.31 10.99 31.85
C MET A 149 23.02 12.49 31.72
#